data_2b875dfe8371ca06bc3cbd3db880b0ab
#
_entry.id   2b875dfe8371ca06bc3cbd3db880b0ab
#
_cell.length_a   1.000
_cell.length_b   1.000
_cell.length_c   1.000
_cell.angle_alpha   90.00
_cell.angle_beta   90.00
_cell.angle_gamma   90.00
#
_symmetry.space_group_name_H-M   'P 1'
#
loop_
_entity.id
_entity.type
_entity.pdbx_description
1 polymer ?
#
loop_
_entity_poly.entity_id
_entity_poly.type
_entity_poly.pdbx_seq_one_letter_code
_entity_poly.pdbx_strand_id
1 'polypeptide(L)'
;FKFPFLSSDFKRKIRATSEVGMNFNSQIRPEFTRTLASASWSYKWVDNKRSQHRFDLLNVNYIYVPWKSDNFKAYLENLTDRNSILIKSYEDQLIVRMGYSYIYNSANDQTRTSNSRNSYSIRVNLEEAGNLLYAASKAIHSTPKEDKGYVMANIPFAQYVKGDFDFAHNWNIDQRNSLVFHIGMGIAYPYGNSQVLPFEKRYFSGGPNSVRGWSVRSLGPGSYKGTDGNMNYINHSGDIKLDMNIEYRTHLFWKFNGAAFIDAGNIWNIREYEGQEEGTFRFNRFYKQLAVAYGLGIRFDLDYLIIRFDGGMKAVNPMLTGKDKYPFIRPNFNRDFAFHFAVGYPF
;
A
#
# COMPACT_ATOMS: atom_id res chain seq x y z
N PHE A 1 -12.23 25.66 14.54
CA PHE A 1 -12.13 24.23 14.85
C PHE A 1 -12.99 23.88 16.07
N LYS A 2 -14.07 23.14 15.86
CA LYS A 2 -14.93 22.65 16.94
C LYS A 2 -14.90 21.12 16.93
N PHE A 3 -14.15 20.54 17.82
CA PHE A 3 -14.20 19.09 18.04
C PHE A 3 -14.98 18.85 19.35
N PRO A 4 -16.10 18.12 19.29
CA PRO A 4 -16.79 17.73 20.50
C PRO A 4 -15.86 16.88 21.39
N PHE A 5 -15.98 16.97 22.70
CA PHE A 5 -15.21 16.19 23.68
C PHE A 5 -13.74 16.59 23.92
N LEU A 6 -13.18 17.61 23.26
CA LEU A 6 -11.84 18.11 23.57
C LEU A 6 -11.89 19.40 24.39
N SER A 7 -10.97 19.54 25.36
CA SER A 7 -10.82 20.74 26.17
C SER A 7 -10.47 21.97 25.33
N SER A 8 -10.84 23.17 25.78
CA SER A 8 -10.51 24.43 25.12
C SER A 8 -8.98 24.65 25.04
N ASP A 9 -8.26 24.25 26.07
CA ASP A 9 -6.81 24.42 26.15
C ASP A 9 -6.08 23.51 25.16
N PHE A 10 -6.54 22.28 25.01
CA PHE A 10 -6.01 21.36 24.00
C PHE A 10 -6.26 21.90 22.58
N LYS A 11 -7.46 22.43 22.31
CA LYS A 11 -7.80 23.03 20.99
C LYS A 11 -6.92 24.24 20.67
N ARG A 12 -6.56 25.06 21.65
CA ARG A 12 -5.65 26.20 21.47
C ARG A 12 -4.22 25.75 21.19
N LYS A 13 -3.77 24.67 21.84
CA LYS A 13 -2.42 24.15 21.70
C LYS A 13 -2.17 23.55 20.31
N ILE A 14 -3.08 22.73 19.80
CA ILE A 14 -2.89 22.01 18.53
C ILE A 14 -3.15 22.84 17.28
N ARG A 15 -3.96 23.90 17.34
CA ARG A 15 -4.33 24.77 16.20
C ARG A 15 -4.71 23.98 14.94
N ALA A 16 -5.52 22.94 15.11
CA ALA A 16 -5.88 22.05 14.02
C ALA A 16 -6.72 22.73 12.94
N THR A 17 -6.50 22.35 11.70
CA THR A 17 -7.30 22.73 10.53
C THR A 17 -8.30 21.62 10.23
N SER A 18 -9.56 21.97 9.99
CA SER A 18 -10.59 21.05 9.52
C SER A 18 -10.55 20.98 7.99
N GLU A 19 -10.54 19.78 7.45
CA GLU A 19 -10.69 19.53 6.02
C GLU A 19 -11.93 18.70 5.75
N VAL A 20 -12.72 19.13 4.77
CA VAL A 20 -13.80 18.35 4.17
C VAL A 20 -13.40 18.08 2.73
N GLY A 21 -13.41 16.83 2.33
CA GLY A 21 -13.06 16.40 0.99
C GLY A 21 -14.16 15.56 0.37
N MET A 22 -14.35 15.73 -0.93
CA MET A 22 -15.18 14.85 -1.74
C MET A 22 -14.38 14.41 -2.95
N ASN A 23 -14.49 13.14 -3.33
CA ASN A 23 -13.83 12.58 -4.50
C ASN A 23 -14.80 11.68 -5.24
N PHE A 24 -14.75 11.77 -6.56
CA PHE A 24 -15.52 10.91 -7.45
C PHE A 24 -14.59 10.38 -8.54
N ASN A 25 -14.57 9.07 -8.70
CA ASN A 25 -13.78 8.40 -9.73
C ASN A 25 -14.68 7.36 -10.43
N SER A 26 -14.74 7.40 -11.76
CA SER A 26 -15.45 6.41 -12.55
C SER A 26 -14.49 5.76 -13.53
N GLN A 27 -14.48 4.44 -13.54
CA GLN A 27 -13.68 3.61 -14.42
C GLN A 27 -14.61 2.81 -15.33
N ILE A 28 -14.54 3.08 -16.62
CA ILE A 28 -15.30 2.37 -17.65
C ILE A 28 -14.33 1.48 -18.42
N ARG A 29 -14.60 0.19 -18.43
CA ARG A 29 -13.85 -0.83 -19.17
C ARG A 29 -14.80 -1.71 -19.98
N PRO A 30 -14.33 -2.43 -21.00
CA PRO A 30 -15.15 -3.35 -21.77
C PRO A 30 -15.80 -4.46 -20.90
N GLU A 31 -15.18 -4.81 -19.79
CA GLU A 31 -15.63 -5.88 -18.91
C GLU A 31 -16.58 -5.39 -17.83
N PHE A 32 -16.38 -4.16 -17.30
CA PHE A 32 -17.16 -3.62 -16.19
C PHE A 32 -17.12 -2.09 -16.11
N THR A 33 -18.12 -1.53 -15.46
CA THR A 33 -18.09 -0.13 -14.99
C THR A 33 -18.00 -0.12 -13.47
N ARG A 34 -17.08 0.69 -12.91
CA ARG A 34 -16.88 0.82 -11.48
C ARG A 34 -16.76 2.28 -11.09
N THR A 35 -17.53 2.68 -10.12
CA THR A 35 -17.57 4.04 -9.59
C THR A 35 -17.18 4.04 -8.12
N LEU A 36 -16.29 4.95 -7.74
CA LEU A 36 -15.92 5.22 -6.37
C LEU A 36 -16.35 6.65 -6.04
N ALA A 37 -17.26 6.81 -5.09
CA ALA A 37 -17.62 8.08 -4.50
C ALA A 37 -17.10 8.12 -3.07
N SER A 38 -16.44 9.19 -2.66
CA SER A 38 -15.97 9.33 -1.30
C SER A 38 -16.23 10.71 -0.71
N ALA A 39 -16.51 10.73 0.59
CA ALA A 39 -16.62 11.94 1.40
C ALA A 39 -15.78 11.77 2.66
N SER A 40 -15.04 12.79 3.05
CA SER A 40 -14.16 12.74 4.21
C SER A 40 -14.22 14.00 5.04
N TRP A 41 -14.10 13.83 6.35
CA TRP A 41 -13.93 14.91 7.31
C TRP A 41 -12.72 14.58 8.18
N SER A 42 -11.70 15.42 8.12
CA SER A 42 -10.45 15.21 8.83
C SER A 42 -9.95 16.47 9.51
N TYR A 43 -9.09 16.28 10.49
CA TYR A 43 -8.36 17.32 11.19
C TYR A 43 -6.87 17.14 10.99
N LYS A 44 -6.19 18.23 10.66
CA LYS A 44 -4.73 18.25 10.50
C LYS A 44 -4.11 19.28 11.42
N TRP A 45 -2.98 18.95 12.02
CA TRP A 45 -2.18 19.88 12.79
C TRP A 45 -0.70 19.53 12.69
N VAL A 46 0.15 20.48 12.98
CA VAL A 46 1.60 20.35 12.98
C VAL A 46 2.09 20.70 14.37
N ASP A 47 2.92 19.82 14.95
CA ASP A 47 3.62 20.06 16.19
C ASP A 47 5.12 20.20 15.91
N ASN A 48 5.75 21.27 16.47
CA ASN A 48 7.19 21.55 16.39
C ASN A 48 7.79 21.50 14.96
N LYS A 49 7.00 21.82 13.92
CA LYS A 49 7.40 21.80 12.50
C LYS A 49 7.89 20.44 11.97
N ARG A 50 8.18 19.47 12.85
CA ARG A 50 8.71 18.13 12.50
C ARG A 50 7.63 17.08 12.45
N SER A 51 6.60 17.24 13.29
CA SER A 51 5.52 16.26 13.45
C SER A 51 4.24 16.78 12.82
N GLN A 52 3.69 16.01 11.89
CA GLN A 52 2.40 16.27 11.28
C GLN A 52 1.43 15.18 11.72
N HIS A 53 0.25 15.61 12.10
CA HIS A 53 -0.82 14.73 12.54
C HIS A 53 -2.05 14.92 11.66
N ARG A 54 -2.70 13.85 11.34
CA ARG A 54 -4.00 13.85 10.67
C ARG A 54 -4.91 12.85 11.39
N PHE A 55 -6.09 13.31 11.76
CA PHE A 55 -7.14 12.47 12.29
C PHE A 55 -8.33 12.51 11.33
N ASP A 56 -8.61 11.39 10.66
CA ASP A 56 -9.79 11.18 9.83
C ASP A 56 -10.93 10.78 10.77
N LEU A 57 -11.81 11.73 11.09
CA LEU A 57 -12.97 11.49 11.96
C LEU A 57 -14.00 10.61 11.26
N LEU A 58 -14.21 10.86 9.97
CA LEU A 58 -15.14 10.11 9.15
C LEU A 58 -14.63 10.11 7.70
N ASN A 59 -14.56 8.94 7.11
CA ASN A 59 -14.30 8.80 5.69
C ASN A 59 -15.20 7.69 5.15
N VAL A 60 -16.11 8.08 4.29
CA VAL A 60 -17.08 7.18 3.65
C VAL A 60 -16.67 6.99 2.21
N ASN A 61 -16.46 5.74 1.82
CA ASN A 61 -16.21 5.36 0.43
C ASN A 61 -17.30 4.39 -0.01
N TYR A 62 -17.99 4.77 -1.06
CA TYR A 62 -18.97 3.93 -1.72
C TYR A 62 -18.41 3.43 -3.03
N ILE A 63 -18.26 2.12 -3.13
CA ILE A 63 -17.83 1.41 -4.33
C ILE A 63 -19.08 0.85 -4.97
N TYR A 64 -19.34 1.24 -6.22
CA TYR A 64 -20.49 0.84 -6.98
C TYR A 64 -20.08 0.25 -8.33
N VAL A 65 -20.56 -0.95 -8.65
CA VAL A 65 -20.28 -1.69 -9.88
C VAL A 65 -21.59 -1.91 -10.64
N PRO A 66 -22.12 -0.85 -11.33
CA PRO A 66 -23.45 -0.89 -11.94
C PRO A 66 -23.56 -1.87 -13.09
N TRP A 67 -22.46 -2.18 -13.75
CA TRP A 67 -22.47 -3.00 -14.95
C TRP A 67 -21.26 -3.93 -15.03
N LYS A 68 -21.52 -5.16 -15.46
CA LYS A 68 -20.54 -6.19 -15.81
C LYS A 68 -21.00 -6.85 -17.10
N SER A 69 -20.09 -7.09 -18.06
CA SER A 69 -20.40 -7.82 -19.29
C SER A 69 -20.80 -9.27 -18.99
N ASP A 70 -21.58 -9.89 -19.86
CA ASP A 70 -22.05 -11.26 -19.63
C ASP A 70 -20.90 -12.28 -19.65
N ASN A 71 -19.90 -12.06 -20.50
CA ASN A 71 -18.67 -12.87 -20.49
C ASN A 71 -17.91 -12.73 -19.17
N PHE A 72 -17.90 -11.53 -18.60
CA PHE A 72 -17.22 -11.27 -17.33
C PHE A 72 -18.00 -11.85 -16.14
N LYS A 73 -19.33 -11.81 -16.15
CA LYS A 73 -20.17 -12.49 -15.15
C LYS A 73 -19.93 -14.00 -15.18
N ALA A 74 -20.00 -14.62 -16.38
CA ALA A 74 -19.73 -16.04 -16.54
C ALA A 74 -18.31 -16.44 -16.07
N TYR A 75 -17.32 -15.57 -16.33
CA TYR A 75 -15.97 -15.78 -15.82
C TYR A 75 -15.92 -15.76 -14.27
N LEU A 76 -16.56 -14.79 -13.62
CA LEU A 76 -16.63 -14.71 -12.17
C LEU A 76 -17.39 -15.89 -11.55
N GLU A 77 -18.50 -16.33 -12.17
CA GLU A 77 -19.29 -17.47 -11.72
C GLU A 77 -18.52 -18.80 -11.81
N ASN A 78 -17.72 -18.96 -12.85
CA ASN A 78 -16.85 -20.14 -12.99
C ASN A 78 -15.68 -20.17 -11.98
N LEU A 79 -15.40 -19.03 -11.30
CA LEU A 79 -14.39 -18.90 -10.27
C LEU A 79 -14.93 -19.08 -8.86
N THR A 80 -16.22 -19.39 -8.69
CA THR A 80 -16.97 -19.30 -7.41
C THR A 80 -16.29 -20.03 -6.26
N ASP A 81 -15.64 -21.14 -6.54
CA ASP A 81 -14.99 -21.96 -5.50
C ASP A 81 -13.48 -21.70 -5.36
N ARG A 82 -12.89 -20.81 -6.18
CA ARG A 82 -11.42 -20.70 -6.25
C ARG A 82 -10.82 -19.33 -6.01
N ASN A 83 -11.59 -18.24 -6.01
CA ASN A 83 -11.02 -16.91 -5.81
C ASN A 83 -11.99 -15.88 -5.22
N SER A 84 -12.26 -16.02 -3.93
CA SER A 84 -13.13 -15.10 -3.18
C SER A 84 -12.65 -13.62 -3.22
N ILE A 85 -11.35 -13.39 -3.39
CA ILE A 85 -10.76 -12.06 -3.48
C ILE A 85 -11.22 -11.37 -4.77
N LEU A 86 -11.14 -12.08 -5.90
CA LEU A 86 -11.51 -11.54 -7.21
C LEU A 86 -13.00 -11.23 -7.26
N ILE A 87 -13.86 -12.15 -6.83
CA ILE A 87 -15.31 -11.99 -6.84
C ILE A 87 -15.71 -10.76 -6.01
N LYS A 88 -15.25 -10.68 -4.75
CA LYS A 88 -15.58 -9.57 -3.85
C LYS A 88 -15.01 -8.21 -4.28
N SER A 89 -13.96 -8.19 -5.12
CA SER A 89 -13.41 -6.94 -5.68
C SER A 89 -14.35 -6.26 -6.68
N TYR A 90 -15.35 -6.99 -7.20
CA TYR A 90 -16.34 -6.49 -8.15
C TYR A 90 -17.76 -6.47 -7.60
N GLU A 91 -17.92 -6.49 -6.28
CA GLU A 91 -19.20 -6.26 -5.61
C GLU A 91 -19.31 -4.81 -5.14
N ASP A 92 -20.56 -4.37 -4.98
CA ASP A 92 -20.85 -3.10 -4.33
C ASP A 92 -20.42 -3.17 -2.88
N GLN A 93 -19.77 -2.13 -2.38
CA GLN A 93 -19.27 -2.11 -1.02
C GLN A 93 -19.25 -0.72 -0.41
N LEU A 94 -19.61 -0.64 0.87
CA LEU A 94 -19.49 0.57 1.66
C LEU A 94 -18.33 0.45 2.65
N ILE A 95 -17.43 1.43 2.66
CA ILE A 95 -16.33 1.51 3.61
C ILE A 95 -16.48 2.79 4.42
N VAL A 96 -16.86 2.66 5.69
CA VAL A 96 -16.91 3.78 6.64
C VAL A 96 -15.77 3.59 7.62
N ARG A 97 -14.77 4.48 7.53
CA ARG A 97 -13.54 4.35 8.30
C ARG A 97 -13.23 5.58 9.14
N MET A 98 -12.51 5.35 10.22
CA MET A 98 -11.78 6.32 11.01
C MET A 98 -10.30 6.03 10.93
N GLY A 99 -9.45 7.05 11.09
CA GLY A 99 -8.01 6.83 10.98
C GLY A 99 -7.18 7.92 11.63
N TYR A 100 -5.94 7.55 11.94
CA TYR A 100 -4.93 8.46 12.44
C TYR A 100 -3.62 8.27 11.69
N SER A 101 -3.05 9.38 11.23
CA SER A 101 -1.75 9.40 10.56
C SER A 101 -0.80 10.32 11.31
N TYR A 102 0.39 9.82 11.55
CA TYR A 102 1.52 10.54 12.13
C TYR A 102 2.70 10.52 11.17
N ILE A 103 3.26 11.69 10.88
CA ILE A 103 4.45 11.85 10.07
C ILE A 103 5.46 12.68 10.83
N TYR A 104 6.62 12.13 11.09
CA TYR A 104 7.78 12.82 11.65
C TYR A 104 8.87 12.94 10.59
N ASN A 105 9.44 14.14 10.44
CA ASN A 105 10.58 14.36 9.55
C ASN A 105 11.64 15.22 10.25
N SER A 106 12.76 14.61 10.55
CA SER A 106 13.86 15.29 11.24
C SER A 106 14.55 16.36 10.39
N ALA A 107 14.40 16.31 9.06
CA ALA A 107 14.97 17.31 8.15
C ALA A 107 14.24 18.67 8.22
N ASN A 108 12.99 18.71 8.69
CA ASN A 108 12.22 19.96 8.85
C ASN A 108 12.69 20.84 10.03
N ASP A 109 13.79 20.50 10.66
CA ASP A 109 14.36 21.26 11.77
C ASP A 109 15.18 22.45 11.27
N GLN A 110 14.64 23.65 11.43
CA GLN A 110 15.34 24.89 11.07
C GLN A 110 16.57 25.21 11.96
N THR A 111 16.71 24.55 13.11
CA THR A 111 17.86 24.70 14.02
C THR A 111 19.02 23.79 13.62
N ARG A 112 18.80 22.92 12.65
CA ARG A 112 19.81 22.00 12.15
C ARG A 112 20.80 22.78 11.29
N THR A 113 22.03 22.83 11.73
CA THR A 113 23.15 23.35 10.91
C THR A 113 23.24 22.51 9.63
N SER A 114 23.59 23.15 8.52
CA SER A 114 23.78 22.55 7.18
C SER A 114 24.65 21.27 7.17
N ASN A 115 25.35 20.97 8.26
CA ASN A 115 26.25 19.82 8.44
C ASN A 115 25.63 18.59 9.14
N SER A 116 24.31 18.53 9.33
CA SER A 116 23.74 17.34 9.95
C SER A 116 23.83 16.13 9.00
N ARG A 117 24.68 15.17 9.37
CA ARG A 117 24.96 13.97 8.58
C ARG A 117 23.78 13.01 8.46
N ASN A 118 22.80 13.09 9.35
CA ASN A 118 21.72 12.14 9.42
C ASN A 118 20.35 12.83 9.35
N SER A 119 19.45 12.33 8.51
CA SER A 119 18.04 12.68 8.56
C SER A 119 17.19 11.42 8.55
N TYR A 120 16.06 11.45 9.23
CA TYR A 120 15.14 10.32 9.24
C TYR A 120 13.70 10.80 9.23
N SER A 121 12.85 9.97 8.65
CA SER A 121 11.41 10.14 8.63
C SER A 121 10.72 8.89 9.17
N ILE A 122 9.63 9.10 9.88
CA ILE A 122 8.76 8.04 10.40
C ILE A 122 7.35 8.38 9.95
N ARG A 123 6.64 7.42 9.39
CA ARG A 123 5.22 7.51 9.11
C ARG A 123 4.49 6.34 9.74
N VAL A 124 3.44 6.64 10.47
CA VAL A 124 2.53 5.65 11.07
C VAL A 124 1.12 5.97 10.63
N ASN A 125 0.41 4.99 10.10
CA ASN A 125 -1.01 5.11 9.81
C ASN A 125 -1.76 4.00 10.52
N LEU A 126 -2.83 4.36 11.19
CA LEU A 126 -3.76 3.43 11.81
C LEU A 126 -5.15 3.70 11.25
N GLU A 127 -5.84 2.67 10.85
CA GLU A 127 -7.17 2.76 10.26
C GLU A 127 -8.04 1.64 10.80
N GLU A 128 -9.28 1.98 11.17
CA GLU A 128 -10.34 1.03 11.44
C GLU A 128 -11.53 1.33 10.54
N ALA A 129 -12.30 0.32 10.18
CA ALA A 129 -13.51 0.48 9.38
C ALA A 129 -14.62 -0.45 9.83
N GLY A 130 -15.85 0.02 9.70
CA GLY A 130 -17.07 -0.77 9.86
C GLY A 130 -17.55 -0.96 11.30
N ASN A 131 -16.75 -0.65 12.33
CA ASN A 131 -17.16 -0.86 13.73
C ASN A 131 -18.37 -0.05 14.11
N LEU A 132 -18.43 1.22 13.66
CA LEU A 132 -19.56 2.09 13.90
C LEU A 132 -20.85 1.54 13.26
N LEU A 133 -20.77 1.06 12.02
CA LEU A 133 -21.90 0.47 11.31
C LEU A 133 -22.33 -0.86 11.91
N TYR A 134 -21.36 -1.66 12.33
CA TYR A 134 -21.63 -2.94 13.01
C TYR A 134 -22.36 -2.72 14.34
N ALA A 135 -21.88 -1.78 15.15
CA ALA A 135 -22.56 -1.40 16.39
C ALA A 135 -23.97 -0.88 16.15
N ALA A 136 -24.15 0.00 15.15
CA ALA A 136 -25.46 0.49 14.76
C ALA A 136 -26.42 -0.64 14.31
N SER A 137 -25.93 -1.58 13.48
CA SER A 137 -26.71 -2.72 13.01
C SER A 137 -27.16 -3.62 14.16
N LYS A 138 -26.31 -3.82 15.16
CA LYS A 138 -26.67 -4.55 16.39
C LYS A 138 -27.69 -3.81 17.22
N ALA A 139 -27.54 -2.48 17.38
CA ALA A 139 -28.45 -1.66 18.18
C ALA A 139 -29.88 -1.63 17.60
N ILE A 140 -30.03 -1.67 16.28
CA ILE A 140 -31.34 -1.72 15.61
C ILE A 140 -31.85 -3.16 15.38
N HIS A 141 -31.19 -4.16 15.97
CA HIS A 141 -31.54 -5.58 15.85
C HIS A 141 -31.64 -6.06 14.37
N SER A 142 -30.79 -5.51 13.50
CA SER A 142 -30.70 -5.95 12.11
C SER A 142 -30.25 -7.41 12.04
N THR A 143 -30.83 -8.19 11.13
CA THR A 143 -30.43 -9.55 10.86
C THR A 143 -29.41 -9.60 9.72
N PRO A 144 -28.30 -10.35 9.88
CA PRO A 144 -27.35 -10.51 8.79
C PRO A 144 -27.98 -11.31 7.65
N LYS A 145 -27.70 -10.92 6.41
CA LYS A 145 -28.05 -11.70 5.20
C LYS A 145 -27.06 -12.84 5.02
N GLU A 146 -27.54 -13.98 4.55
CA GLU A 146 -26.76 -15.24 4.45
C GLU A 146 -25.44 -15.05 3.67
N ASP A 147 -25.49 -14.35 2.51
CA ASP A 147 -24.32 -14.16 1.64
C ASP A 147 -23.57 -12.84 1.86
N LYS A 148 -24.19 -11.84 2.51
CA LYS A 148 -23.67 -10.46 2.58
C LYS A 148 -23.38 -9.95 3.99
N GLY A 149 -23.72 -10.73 5.02
CA GLY A 149 -23.63 -10.29 6.40
C GLY A 149 -24.55 -9.09 6.68
N TYR A 150 -24.13 -8.18 7.54
CA TYR A 150 -24.87 -6.95 7.81
C TYR A 150 -24.74 -5.97 6.64
N VAL A 151 -25.86 -5.35 6.30
CA VAL A 151 -25.95 -4.38 5.20
C VAL A 151 -26.47 -3.03 5.68
N MET A 152 -25.99 -1.95 5.06
CA MET A 152 -26.53 -0.61 5.18
C MET A 152 -27.12 -0.19 3.84
N ALA A 153 -28.38 0.21 3.80
CA ALA A 153 -29.08 0.51 2.55
C ALA A 153 -28.93 -0.61 1.47
N ASN A 154 -29.00 -1.87 1.91
CA ASN A 154 -28.84 -3.08 1.10
C ASN A 154 -27.42 -3.32 0.53
N ILE A 155 -26.41 -2.55 0.97
CA ILE A 155 -25.01 -2.64 0.56
C ILE A 155 -24.19 -3.23 1.71
N PRO A 156 -23.38 -4.28 1.49
CA PRO A 156 -22.48 -4.81 2.52
C PRO A 156 -21.40 -3.78 2.86
N PHE A 157 -21.05 -3.68 4.14
CA PHE A 157 -19.99 -2.80 4.58
C PHE A 157 -18.75 -3.59 5.01
N ALA A 158 -17.58 -3.01 4.72
CA ALA A 158 -16.31 -3.58 5.12
C ALA A 158 -16.05 -3.37 6.61
N GLN A 159 -15.49 -4.40 7.27
CA GLN A 159 -15.04 -4.33 8.65
C GLN A 159 -13.61 -4.86 8.76
N TYR A 160 -12.66 -3.98 9.12
CA TYR A 160 -11.24 -4.33 9.24
C TYR A 160 -10.48 -3.34 10.13
N VAL A 161 -9.30 -3.73 10.54
CA VAL A 161 -8.26 -2.85 11.09
C VAL A 161 -7.04 -2.91 10.19
N LYS A 162 -6.32 -1.77 10.08
CA LYS A 162 -5.13 -1.64 9.25
C LYS A 162 -4.10 -0.76 9.93
N GLY A 163 -2.85 -1.18 9.91
CA GLY A 163 -1.72 -0.42 10.41
C GLY A 163 -0.57 -0.43 9.42
N ASP A 164 0.00 0.75 9.17
CA ASP A 164 1.17 0.93 8.34
C ASP A 164 2.28 1.61 9.15
N PHE A 165 3.49 1.17 8.98
CA PHE A 165 4.70 1.77 9.51
C PHE A 165 5.72 1.93 8.39
N ASP A 166 6.30 3.12 8.28
CA ASP A 166 7.29 3.46 7.28
C ASP A 166 8.41 4.26 7.94
N PHE A 167 9.64 3.82 7.76
CA PHE A 167 10.83 4.45 8.32
C PHE A 167 11.87 4.60 7.22
N ALA A 168 12.37 5.80 7.04
CA ALA A 168 13.51 6.06 6.16
C ALA A 168 14.60 6.82 6.91
N HIS A 169 15.84 6.40 6.73
CA HIS A 169 17.02 7.04 7.28
C HIS A 169 17.99 7.37 6.16
N ASN A 170 18.34 8.64 6.03
CA ASN A 170 19.33 9.12 5.11
C ASN A 170 20.61 9.50 5.88
N TRP A 171 21.69 8.81 5.56
CA TRP A 171 23.02 9.06 6.08
C TRP A 171 23.88 9.72 4.99
N ASN A 172 24.17 11.01 5.15
CA ASN A 172 25.10 11.73 4.29
C ASN A 172 26.53 11.36 4.68
N ILE A 173 27.21 10.59 3.84
CA ILE A 173 28.61 10.19 4.02
C ILE A 173 29.50 11.43 3.84
N ASP A 174 29.27 12.14 2.76
CA ASP A 174 29.89 13.42 2.42
C ASP A 174 28.94 14.33 1.64
N GLN A 175 29.44 15.40 1.02
CA GLN A 175 28.63 16.37 0.26
C GLN A 175 28.05 15.80 -1.04
N ARG A 176 28.60 14.71 -1.56
CA ARG A 176 28.20 14.10 -2.83
C ARG A 176 27.56 12.72 -2.66
N ASN A 177 27.81 12.08 -1.53
CA ASN A 177 27.46 10.68 -1.32
C ASN A 177 26.53 10.52 -0.11
N SER A 178 25.49 9.74 -0.28
CA SER A 178 24.59 9.36 0.81
C SER A 178 24.17 7.89 0.72
N LEU A 179 23.83 7.31 1.86
CA LEU A 179 23.29 5.97 1.98
C LEU A 179 21.92 6.08 2.65
N VAL A 180 20.91 5.54 1.98
CA VAL A 180 19.52 5.57 2.45
C VAL A 180 19.06 4.17 2.79
N PHE A 181 18.50 4.02 3.98
CA PHE A 181 17.82 2.83 4.45
C PHE A 181 16.34 3.09 4.54
N HIS A 182 15.54 2.18 4.06
CA HIS A 182 14.08 2.25 4.16
C HIS A 182 13.53 0.89 4.62
N ILE A 183 12.52 0.95 5.49
CA ILE A 183 11.69 -0.19 5.85
C ILE A 183 10.24 0.25 5.90
N GLY A 184 9.40 -0.43 5.14
CA GLY A 184 7.96 -0.25 5.10
C GLY A 184 7.26 -1.54 5.50
N MET A 185 6.37 -1.47 6.48
CA MET A 185 5.57 -2.59 6.97
C MET A 185 4.10 -2.22 6.97
N GLY A 186 3.25 -3.16 6.62
CA GLY A 186 1.81 -2.98 6.71
C GLY A 186 1.11 -4.28 7.06
N ILE A 187 0.07 -4.18 7.87
CA ILE A 187 -0.81 -5.28 8.22
C ILE A 187 -2.25 -4.79 8.20
N ALA A 188 -3.12 -5.57 7.58
CA ALA A 188 -4.55 -5.32 7.58
C ALA A 188 -5.30 -6.63 7.88
N TYR A 189 -6.24 -6.57 8.81
CA TYR A 189 -6.97 -7.74 9.28
C TYR A 189 -8.48 -7.54 9.09
N PRO A 190 -9.12 -8.28 8.15
CA PRO A 190 -10.57 -8.29 8.02
C PRO A 190 -11.19 -9.14 9.12
N TYR A 191 -12.30 -8.68 9.70
CA TYR A 191 -13.03 -9.41 10.74
C TYR A 191 -14.52 -9.08 10.72
N GLY A 192 -15.30 -9.76 11.57
CA GLY A 192 -16.73 -9.49 11.74
C GLY A 192 -17.51 -9.61 10.43
N ASN A 193 -17.89 -8.49 9.86
CA ASN A 193 -18.68 -8.42 8.63
C ASN A 193 -17.85 -8.70 7.34
N SER A 194 -16.52 -8.80 7.45
CA SER A 194 -15.64 -9.00 6.29
C SER A 194 -14.77 -10.24 6.45
N GLN A 195 -14.80 -11.11 5.47
CA GLN A 195 -13.87 -12.24 5.33
C GLN A 195 -12.62 -11.87 4.56
N VAL A 196 -12.74 -10.94 3.61
CA VAL A 196 -11.69 -10.46 2.71
C VAL A 196 -11.63 -8.95 2.81
N LEU A 197 -10.42 -8.38 2.72
CA LEU A 197 -10.24 -6.93 2.62
C LEU A 197 -10.75 -6.38 1.29
N PRO A 198 -11.36 -5.19 1.28
CA PRO A 198 -11.61 -4.47 0.04
C PRO A 198 -10.33 -4.34 -0.78
N PHE A 199 -10.44 -4.49 -2.08
CA PHE A 199 -9.27 -4.43 -2.98
C PHE A 199 -8.46 -3.13 -2.82
N GLU A 200 -9.13 -2.00 -2.59
CA GLU A 200 -8.51 -0.70 -2.36
C GLU A 200 -7.67 -0.62 -1.08
N LYS A 201 -7.86 -1.57 -0.17
CA LYS A 201 -7.19 -1.61 1.13
C LYS A 201 -6.10 -2.66 1.20
N ARG A 202 -6.05 -3.55 0.21
CA ARG A 202 -5.00 -4.56 0.10
C ARG A 202 -3.67 -3.94 -0.29
N TYR A 203 -2.60 -4.58 0.12
CA TYR A 203 -1.24 -4.20 -0.28
C TYR A 203 -0.86 -4.85 -1.59
N PHE A 204 0.08 -4.23 -2.28
CA PHE A 204 0.77 -4.80 -3.44
C PHE A 204 2.27 -4.51 -3.36
N SER A 205 3.07 -5.28 -4.07
CA SER A 205 4.52 -5.14 -4.14
C SER A 205 5.01 -5.13 -5.59
N GLY A 206 6.25 -4.68 -5.77
CA GLY A 206 6.85 -4.37 -7.06
C GLY A 206 6.65 -2.91 -7.49
N GLY A 207 7.43 -2.50 -8.46
CA GLY A 207 7.42 -1.13 -8.97
C GLY A 207 8.52 -0.24 -8.39
N PRO A 208 8.57 1.03 -8.82
CA PRO A 208 9.71 1.93 -8.58
C PRO A 208 9.90 2.33 -7.09
N ASN A 209 8.90 2.16 -6.23
CA ASN A 209 8.92 2.54 -4.81
C ASN A 209 8.79 1.33 -3.86
N SER A 210 9.06 0.13 -4.33
CA SER A 210 9.01 -1.11 -3.56
C SER A 210 10.19 -2.00 -3.96
N VAL A 211 9.97 -3.18 -4.52
CA VAL A 211 11.02 -4.10 -4.99
C VAL A 211 11.21 -3.92 -6.49
N ARG A 212 12.24 -3.18 -6.91
CA ARG A 212 12.44 -2.69 -8.30
C ARG A 212 12.84 -3.77 -9.33
N GLY A 213 12.96 -5.02 -8.93
CA GLY A 213 13.09 -6.14 -9.87
C GLY A 213 11.76 -6.61 -10.49
N TRP A 214 10.62 -6.08 -10.03
CA TRP A 214 9.28 -6.45 -10.48
C TRP A 214 8.49 -5.23 -10.93
N SER A 215 7.66 -5.42 -11.96
CA SER A 215 6.65 -4.42 -12.34
C SER A 215 5.64 -4.21 -11.21
N VAL A 216 4.90 -3.11 -11.27
CA VAL A 216 3.86 -2.80 -10.29
C VAL A 216 2.83 -3.92 -10.24
N ARG A 217 2.51 -4.43 -9.04
CA ARG A 217 1.53 -5.51 -8.82
C ARG A 217 1.87 -6.80 -9.56
N SER A 218 3.13 -7.22 -9.53
CA SER A 218 3.57 -8.47 -10.14
C SER A 218 4.37 -9.36 -9.20
N LEU A 219 4.45 -8.99 -7.90
CA LEU A 219 5.15 -9.75 -6.88
C LEU A 219 4.19 -10.20 -5.77
N GLY A 220 4.27 -11.47 -5.38
CA GLY A 220 3.51 -12.08 -4.29
C GLY A 220 2.05 -12.38 -4.64
N PRO A 221 1.22 -12.75 -3.66
CA PRO A 221 1.57 -12.97 -2.26
C PRO A 221 2.44 -14.22 -2.06
N GLY A 222 3.42 -14.12 -1.16
CA GLY A 222 4.32 -15.22 -0.82
C GLY A 222 5.04 -15.80 -2.04
N SER A 223 4.85 -17.09 -2.28
CA SER A 223 5.38 -17.81 -3.46
C SER A 223 4.35 -18.05 -4.56
N TYR A 224 3.18 -17.41 -4.47
CA TYR A 224 2.12 -17.55 -5.46
C TYR A 224 2.57 -17.03 -6.84
N LYS A 225 2.38 -17.86 -7.87
CA LYS A 225 2.88 -17.59 -9.25
C LYS A 225 1.92 -16.74 -10.07
N GLY A 226 0.70 -16.55 -9.60
CA GLY A 226 -0.36 -15.95 -10.39
C GLY A 226 -1.11 -16.95 -11.25
N THR A 227 -2.14 -16.47 -11.91
CA THR A 227 -2.90 -17.18 -12.94
C THR A 227 -2.73 -16.45 -14.27
N ASP A 228 -2.82 -17.16 -15.37
CA ASP A 228 -2.82 -16.53 -16.69
C ASP A 228 -4.13 -15.72 -16.87
N GLY A 229 -3.99 -14.49 -17.39
CA GLY A 229 -5.13 -13.64 -17.74
C GLY A 229 -4.99 -12.18 -17.37
N ASN A 230 -5.89 -11.36 -17.92
CA ASN A 230 -5.87 -9.89 -17.81
C ASN A 230 -6.15 -9.34 -16.40
N MET A 231 -6.70 -10.15 -15.49
CA MET A 231 -7.06 -9.76 -14.12
C MET A 231 -6.08 -10.24 -13.06
N ASN A 232 -4.94 -10.77 -13.47
CA ASN A 232 -3.95 -11.33 -12.57
C ASN A 232 -3.41 -10.32 -11.53
N TYR A 233 -3.40 -9.02 -11.86
CA TYR A 233 -2.95 -7.95 -10.93
C TYR A 233 -3.78 -7.86 -9.64
N ILE A 234 -5.03 -8.35 -9.62
CA ILE A 234 -5.86 -8.42 -8.41
C ILE A 234 -5.35 -9.50 -7.47
N ASN A 235 -4.94 -10.63 -8.07
CA ASN A 235 -4.40 -11.77 -7.33
C ASN A 235 -3.04 -11.46 -6.71
N HIS A 236 -2.26 -10.53 -7.30
CA HIS A 236 -1.02 -10.02 -6.74
C HIS A 236 -1.26 -8.91 -5.70
N SER A 237 -2.12 -9.19 -4.74
CA SER A 237 -2.42 -8.34 -3.58
C SER A 237 -2.43 -9.15 -2.29
N GLY A 238 -2.13 -8.51 -1.15
CA GLY A 238 -2.01 -9.17 0.14
C GLY A 238 -2.53 -8.32 1.29
N ASP A 239 -2.60 -8.94 2.45
CA ASP A 239 -3.06 -8.32 3.70
C ASP A 239 -1.89 -7.87 4.58
N ILE A 240 -0.69 -8.38 4.31
CA ILE A 240 0.57 -8.04 4.97
C ILE A 240 1.57 -7.61 3.91
N LYS A 241 2.38 -6.60 4.21
CA LYS A 241 3.45 -6.09 3.35
C LYS A 241 4.73 -5.90 4.15
N LEU A 242 5.87 -6.21 3.53
CA LEU A 242 7.19 -5.86 4.01
C LEU A 242 8.02 -5.40 2.81
N ASP A 243 8.57 -4.18 2.90
CA ASP A 243 9.57 -3.64 1.98
C ASP A 243 10.81 -3.22 2.77
N MET A 244 11.98 -3.54 2.26
CA MET A 244 13.28 -3.14 2.79
C MET A 244 14.15 -2.69 1.63
N ASN A 245 14.73 -1.50 1.72
CA ASN A 245 15.52 -0.94 0.64
C ASN A 245 16.80 -0.33 1.21
N ILE A 246 17.89 -0.52 0.49
CA ILE A 246 19.16 0.14 0.73
C ILE A 246 19.57 0.80 -0.59
N GLU A 247 19.82 2.10 -0.57
CA GLU A 247 20.18 2.85 -1.76
C GLU A 247 21.38 3.76 -1.49
N TYR A 248 22.48 3.52 -2.18
CA TYR A 248 23.61 4.43 -2.26
C TYR A 248 23.35 5.45 -3.36
N ARG A 249 23.47 6.72 -3.03
CA ARG A 249 23.28 7.86 -3.94
C ARG A 249 24.58 8.63 -4.06
N THR A 250 24.95 9.01 -5.29
CA THR A 250 26.15 9.78 -5.55
C THR A 250 25.88 10.88 -6.57
N HIS A 251 26.42 12.06 -6.32
CA HIS A 251 26.38 13.13 -7.33
C HIS A 251 27.42 12.85 -8.41
N LEU A 252 26.99 12.82 -9.67
CA LEU A 252 27.87 12.54 -10.81
C LEU A 252 28.43 13.86 -11.37
N PHE A 253 27.62 14.56 -12.09
CA PHE A 253 27.96 15.86 -12.67
C PHE A 253 26.69 16.65 -12.96
N TRP A 254 26.79 17.98 -12.97
CA TRP A 254 25.73 18.92 -13.25
C TRP A 254 24.48 18.60 -12.40
N LYS A 255 23.36 18.18 -12.99
CA LYS A 255 22.12 17.79 -12.33
C LYS A 255 21.89 16.26 -12.30
N PHE A 256 22.90 15.49 -12.68
CA PHE A 256 22.80 14.04 -12.69
C PHE A 256 23.34 13.43 -11.40
N ASN A 257 22.53 12.57 -10.81
CA ASN A 257 22.89 11.74 -9.67
C ASN A 257 22.74 10.27 -10.04
N GLY A 258 23.70 9.45 -9.64
CA GLY A 258 23.65 8.01 -9.75
C GLY A 258 23.10 7.37 -8.49
N ALA A 259 22.53 6.19 -8.62
CA ALA A 259 22.21 5.35 -7.49
C ALA A 259 22.49 3.88 -7.78
N ALA A 260 22.89 3.17 -6.73
CA ALA A 260 22.91 1.71 -6.69
C ALA A 260 22.04 1.25 -5.54
N PHE A 261 21.27 0.19 -5.75
CA PHE A 261 20.29 -0.24 -4.76
C PHE A 261 20.17 -1.75 -4.61
N ILE A 262 19.72 -2.15 -3.43
CA ILE A 262 19.27 -3.49 -3.11
C ILE A 262 17.90 -3.36 -2.44
N ASP A 263 16.92 -4.07 -2.98
CA ASP A 263 15.55 -4.10 -2.47
C ASP A 263 15.19 -5.51 -2.05
N ALA A 264 14.49 -5.64 -0.94
CA ALA A 264 13.93 -6.92 -0.50
C ALA A 264 12.52 -6.71 0.02
N GLY A 265 11.62 -7.63 -0.26
CA GLY A 265 10.26 -7.53 0.24
C GLY A 265 9.31 -8.55 -0.35
N ASN A 266 8.08 -8.52 0.11
CA ASN A 266 6.95 -9.28 -0.42
C ASN A 266 5.65 -8.81 0.23
N ILE A 267 4.55 -9.38 -0.22
CA ILE A 267 3.23 -9.32 0.40
C ILE A 267 2.76 -10.73 0.76
N TRP A 268 1.82 -10.83 1.71
CA TRP A 268 1.23 -12.10 2.11
C TRP A 268 -0.25 -11.91 2.46
N ASN A 269 -0.99 -13.00 2.38
CA ASN A 269 -2.34 -13.10 2.92
C ASN A 269 -2.27 -13.45 4.41
N ILE A 270 -3.12 -12.84 5.23
CA ILE A 270 -3.20 -13.14 6.67
C ILE A 270 -4.01 -14.39 6.94
N ARG A 271 -4.89 -14.75 6.00
CA ARG A 271 -5.70 -15.96 6.00
C ARG A 271 -5.37 -16.80 4.77
N GLU A 272 -5.70 -18.08 4.85
CA GLU A 272 -5.63 -18.97 3.70
C GLU A 272 -6.82 -18.69 2.78
N TYR A 273 -6.51 -18.37 1.53
CA TYR A 273 -7.50 -18.19 0.47
C TYR A 273 -7.31 -19.32 -0.54
N GLU A 274 -8.43 -19.94 -0.95
CA GLU A 274 -8.42 -21.01 -1.93
C GLU A 274 -7.75 -20.57 -3.24
N GLY A 275 -6.86 -21.40 -3.76
CA GLY A 275 -6.03 -21.09 -4.93
C GLY A 275 -4.86 -20.13 -4.68
N GLN A 276 -4.61 -19.72 -3.42
CA GLN A 276 -3.48 -18.88 -3.01
C GLN A 276 -2.82 -19.38 -1.70
N GLU A 277 -2.82 -20.66 -1.46
CA GLU A 277 -2.31 -21.28 -0.22
C GLU A 277 -0.83 -20.95 0.01
N GLU A 278 -0.04 -20.85 -1.07
CA GLU A 278 1.37 -20.45 -1.04
C GLU A 278 1.56 -18.97 -0.68
N GLY A 279 0.50 -18.17 -0.71
CA GLY A 279 0.49 -16.76 -0.36
C GLY A 279 0.28 -16.48 1.11
N THR A 280 -0.03 -17.47 1.94
CA THR A 280 -0.35 -17.27 3.35
C THR A 280 0.90 -17.00 4.18
N PHE A 281 0.84 -15.97 5.05
CA PHE A 281 1.93 -15.62 5.96
C PHE A 281 2.14 -16.68 7.02
N ARG A 282 3.40 -17.13 7.18
CA ARG A 282 3.81 -18.05 8.25
C ARG A 282 5.17 -17.62 8.78
N PHE A 283 5.29 -17.39 10.08
CA PHE A 283 6.53 -16.94 10.74
C PHE A 283 7.75 -17.82 10.46
N ASN A 284 7.54 -19.12 10.27
CA ASN A 284 8.61 -20.09 9.97
C ASN A 284 8.99 -20.16 8.47
N ARG A 285 8.28 -19.42 7.59
CA ARG A 285 8.49 -19.50 6.12
C ARG A 285 8.66 -18.16 5.43
N PHE A 286 8.15 -17.03 6.00
CA PHE A 286 8.09 -15.74 5.31
C PHE A 286 9.47 -15.30 4.77
N TYR A 287 10.56 -15.53 5.52
CA TYR A 287 11.92 -15.18 5.10
C TYR A 287 12.41 -15.95 3.87
N LYS A 288 11.87 -17.18 3.62
CA LYS A 288 12.15 -17.96 2.41
C LYS A 288 11.37 -17.48 1.18
N GLN A 289 10.36 -16.63 1.42
CA GLN A 289 9.51 -16.05 0.41
C GLN A 289 9.86 -14.58 0.12
N LEU A 290 10.93 -14.05 0.71
CA LEU A 290 11.41 -12.72 0.38
C LEU A 290 11.97 -12.70 -1.06
N ALA A 291 11.44 -11.77 -1.84
CA ALA A 291 11.99 -11.39 -3.13
C ALA A 291 13.15 -10.43 -2.89
N VAL A 292 14.22 -10.58 -3.67
CA VAL A 292 15.38 -9.68 -3.61
C VAL A 292 15.70 -9.19 -5.02
N ALA A 293 15.93 -7.89 -5.15
CA ALA A 293 16.39 -7.24 -6.37
C ALA A 293 17.61 -6.37 -6.10
N TYR A 294 18.40 -6.13 -7.13
CA TYR A 294 19.49 -5.15 -7.13
C TYR A 294 19.46 -4.38 -8.44
N GLY A 295 20.05 -3.21 -8.45
CA GLY A 295 20.05 -2.43 -9.66
C GLY A 295 20.79 -1.11 -9.58
N LEU A 296 20.74 -0.41 -10.68
CA LEU A 296 21.32 0.92 -10.85
C LEU A 296 20.24 1.89 -11.33
N GLY A 297 20.41 3.15 -11.02
CA GLY A 297 19.50 4.18 -11.49
C GLY A 297 20.18 5.52 -11.70
N ILE A 298 19.56 6.32 -12.54
CA ILE A 298 19.96 7.71 -12.81
C ILE A 298 18.82 8.62 -12.37
N ARG A 299 19.17 9.72 -11.71
CA ARG A 299 18.26 10.78 -11.26
C ARG A 299 18.68 12.06 -11.96
N PHE A 300 17.71 12.73 -12.53
CA PHE A 300 17.88 14.07 -13.09
C PHE A 300 17.16 15.07 -12.19
N ASP A 301 17.94 15.86 -11.46
CA ASP A 301 17.44 16.81 -10.47
C ASP A 301 17.26 18.19 -11.11
N LEU A 302 16.00 18.59 -11.26
CA LEU A 302 15.59 19.88 -11.83
C LEU A 302 15.27 20.94 -10.77
N ASP A 303 15.72 20.75 -9.51
CA ASP A 303 15.46 21.58 -8.34
C ASP A 303 14.01 21.47 -7.79
N TYR A 304 13.01 21.56 -8.67
CA TYR A 304 11.59 21.41 -8.31
C TYR A 304 11.01 20.04 -8.66
N LEU A 305 11.70 19.24 -9.43
CA LEU A 305 11.28 17.94 -9.93
C LEU A 305 12.49 17.03 -10.11
N ILE A 306 12.41 15.82 -9.59
CA ILE A 306 13.41 14.78 -9.83
C ILE A 306 12.81 13.73 -10.75
N ILE A 307 13.45 13.54 -11.91
CA ILE A 307 13.10 12.47 -12.84
C ILE A 307 14.05 11.30 -12.58
N ARG A 308 13.50 10.11 -12.47
CA ARG A 308 14.23 8.92 -12.09
C ARG A 308 14.03 7.80 -13.10
N PHE A 309 15.14 7.17 -13.46
CA PHE A 309 15.20 5.96 -14.26
C PHE A 309 15.92 4.88 -13.48
N ASP A 310 15.26 3.77 -13.18
CA ASP A 310 15.84 2.65 -12.45
C ASP A 310 15.79 1.39 -13.30
N GLY A 311 16.92 0.69 -13.39
CA GLY A 311 17.01 -0.67 -13.94
C GLY A 311 17.27 -1.66 -12.82
N GLY A 312 16.31 -2.55 -12.57
CA GLY A 312 16.38 -3.56 -11.52
C GLY A 312 16.45 -4.96 -12.05
N MET A 313 17.32 -5.78 -11.46
CA MET A 313 17.47 -7.21 -11.73
C MET A 313 16.99 -8.01 -10.53
N LYS A 314 16.28 -9.10 -10.77
CA LYS A 314 15.89 -10.06 -9.73
C LYS A 314 17.12 -10.83 -9.26
N ALA A 315 17.33 -10.90 -7.95
CA ALA A 315 18.35 -11.74 -7.33
C ALA A 315 17.75 -13.03 -6.76
N VAL A 316 16.62 -12.91 -6.07
CA VAL A 316 15.85 -14.04 -5.54
C VAL A 316 14.38 -13.87 -5.96
N ASN A 317 13.85 -14.85 -6.67
CA ASN A 317 12.44 -14.87 -7.08
C ASN A 317 11.67 -15.96 -6.32
N PRO A 318 10.86 -15.62 -5.32
CA PRO A 318 10.16 -16.61 -4.49
C PRO A 318 9.06 -17.38 -5.23
N MET A 319 8.61 -16.88 -6.39
CA MET A 319 7.60 -17.54 -7.23
C MET A 319 8.16 -18.71 -8.04
N LEU A 320 9.48 -18.86 -8.11
CA LEU A 320 10.16 -19.93 -8.81
C LEU A 320 10.78 -20.93 -7.82
N THR A 321 11.11 -22.12 -8.33
CA THR A 321 11.66 -23.22 -7.54
C THR A 321 13.02 -23.67 -8.08
N GLY A 322 13.78 -24.42 -7.27
CA GLY A 322 15.08 -24.94 -7.68
C GLY A 322 16.11 -23.84 -8.00
N LYS A 323 16.87 -24.03 -9.06
CA LYS A 323 17.92 -23.08 -9.49
C LYS A 323 17.36 -21.76 -10.03
N ASP A 324 16.17 -21.79 -10.62
CA ASP A 324 15.51 -20.58 -11.17
C ASP A 324 15.05 -19.60 -10.10
N LYS A 325 14.93 -20.06 -8.85
CA LYS A 325 14.66 -19.20 -7.69
C LYS A 325 15.78 -18.16 -7.49
N TYR A 326 16.97 -18.41 -7.99
CA TYR A 326 18.15 -17.57 -7.79
C TYR A 326 18.68 -17.03 -9.12
N PRO A 327 17.97 -16.08 -9.77
CA PRO A 327 18.41 -15.46 -11.03
C PRO A 327 19.78 -14.82 -10.94
N PHE A 328 20.21 -14.40 -9.74
CA PHE A 328 21.57 -13.88 -9.52
C PHE A 328 22.67 -14.84 -10.00
N ILE A 329 22.45 -16.16 -9.90
CA ILE A 329 23.42 -17.18 -10.34
C ILE A 329 23.34 -17.39 -11.86
N ARG A 330 22.13 -17.29 -12.44
CA ARG A 330 21.88 -17.48 -13.88
C ARG A 330 20.90 -16.42 -14.38
N PRO A 331 21.36 -15.18 -14.56
CA PRO A 331 20.49 -14.09 -14.96
C PRO A 331 19.98 -14.30 -16.40
N ASN A 332 18.68 -14.07 -16.57
CA ASN A 332 18.03 -13.98 -17.88
C ASN A 332 17.44 -12.58 -18.00
N PHE A 333 18.06 -11.73 -18.83
CA PHE A 333 17.69 -10.32 -18.92
C PHE A 333 16.22 -10.13 -19.30
N ASN A 334 15.68 -10.93 -20.22
CA ASN A 334 14.29 -10.80 -20.65
C ASN A 334 13.27 -11.16 -19.56
N ARG A 335 13.61 -12.08 -18.65
CA ARG A 335 12.72 -12.52 -17.56
C ARG A 335 12.95 -11.74 -16.27
N ASP A 336 14.17 -11.36 -16.00
CA ASP A 336 14.61 -10.95 -14.66
C ASP A 336 14.89 -9.46 -14.54
N PHE A 337 14.89 -8.72 -15.66
CA PHE A 337 15.08 -7.28 -15.69
C PHE A 337 13.73 -6.53 -15.67
N ALA A 338 13.67 -5.45 -14.90
CA ALA A 338 12.57 -4.50 -14.92
C ALA A 338 13.12 -3.07 -15.02
N PHE A 339 12.53 -2.28 -15.91
CA PHE A 339 12.83 -0.87 -16.06
C PHE A 339 11.70 -0.01 -15.49
N HIS A 340 12.06 1.02 -14.73
CA HIS A 340 11.12 1.94 -14.09
C HIS A 340 11.43 3.38 -14.42
N PHE A 341 10.39 4.09 -14.80
CA PHE A 341 10.36 5.54 -14.85
C PHE A 341 9.54 6.06 -13.67
N ALA A 342 10.05 7.04 -12.95
CA ALA A 342 9.34 7.63 -11.83
C ALA A 342 9.73 9.08 -11.58
N VAL A 343 8.92 9.77 -10.78
CA VAL A 343 9.13 11.15 -10.37
C VAL A 343 9.32 11.19 -8.85
N GLY A 344 10.34 11.91 -8.38
CA GLY A 344 10.73 12.00 -6.98
C GLY A 344 11.66 10.87 -6.52
N TYR A 345 12.07 10.93 -5.25
CA TYR A 345 12.81 9.84 -4.60
C TYR A 345 11.87 8.69 -4.24
N PRO A 346 12.37 7.44 -4.14
CA PRO A 346 11.52 6.29 -3.87
C PRO A 346 10.95 6.27 -2.44
N PHE A 347 11.65 6.91 -1.48
CA PHE A 347 11.30 6.97 -0.05
C PHE A 347 12.03 8.12 0.63
#